data_1bb585e64c707b44358377bbaefb0c97
#
_entry.id   1bb585e64c707b44358377bbaefb0c97
#
_cell.length_a   1.000
_cell.length_b   1.000
_cell.length_c   1.000
_cell.angle_alpha   90.00
_cell.angle_beta   90.00
_cell.angle_gamma   90.00
#
_symmetry.space_group_name_H-M   'P 1'
#
loop_
_entity.id
_entity.type
_entity.pdbx_description
1 polymer ?
#
loop_
_entity_poly.entity_id
_entity_poly.type
_entity_poly.pdbx_seq_one_letter_code
_entity_poly.pdbx_strand_id
1 'polypeptide(L)'
;IDGGAFVWPIIHDITPVNMNTLPLEVVREKEQALITKDRMRVDVEAEFYVRVRPARASVSIAASTLGRRTLEQGRLHELLSGKFISALRSVASEMSMEEMHEQRGSYVERVAQVAQDGLDLNGLELESVAIKDIDQTGQEYFNPSNRYDADGLTRLIEDIEANRKVRKDIEQDSMIR
;
A
#
# COMPACT_ATOMS: atom_id res chain seq x y z
N ILE A 1 -13.06 -0.14 -25.44
CA ILE A 1 -14.16 -0.93 -25.98
C ILE A 1 -14.18 -0.71 -27.49
N ASP A 2 -14.15 -1.81 -28.23
CA ASP A 2 -14.11 -1.77 -29.68
C ASP A 2 -15.43 -1.27 -30.27
N GLY A 3 -15.38 -0.30 -31.12
CA GLY A 3 -16.53 0.27 -31.81
C GLY A 3 -16.39 1.76 -32.04
N GLY A 4 -17.25 2.28 -32.89
CA GLY A 4 -17.35 3.70 -33.19
C GLY A 4 -18.75 4.23 -32.92
N ALA A 5 -18.87 5.52 -32.72
CA ALA A 5 -20.14 6.21 -32.62
C ALA A 5 -20.08 7.58 -33.28
N PHE A 6 -21.21 8.02 -33.84
CA PHE A 6 -21.34 9.38 -34.35
C PHE A 6 -21.58 10.35 -33.20
N VAL A 7 -20.78 11.41 -33.12
CA VAL A 7 -20.87 12.45 -32.10
C VAL A 7 -21.28 13.77 -32.75
N TRP A 8 -22.39 14.33 -32.29
CA TRP A 8 -22.87 15.65 -32.69
C TRP A 8 -22.36 16.71 -31.73
N PRO A 9 -21.49 17.66 -32.13
CA PRO A 9 -20.82 18.58 -31.20
C PRO A 9 -21.75 19.43 -30.31
N ILE A 10 -23.00 19.63 -30.73
CA ILE A 10 -23.97 20.46 -29.99
C ILE A 10 -24.78 19.63 -28.97
N ILE A 11 -24.93 18.35 -29.21
CA ILE A 11 -25.81 17.46 -28.42
C ILE A 11 -25.04 16.47 -27.55
N HIS A 12 -23.84 16.08 -28.01
CA HIS A 12 -23.02 15.07 -27.37
C HIS A 12 -21.73 15.69 -26.82
N ASP A 13 -21.33 15.24 -25.65
CA ASP A 13 -20.03 15.54 -25.07
C ASP A 13 -19.14 14.31 -25.09
N ILE A 14 -17.82 14.51 -25.28
CA ILE A 14 -16.83 13.44 -25.30
C ILE A 14 -15.96 13.55 -24.05
N THR A 15 -15.95 12.52 -23.23
CA THR A 15 -15.03 12.39 -22.09
C THR A 15 -13.98 11.33 -22.43
N PRO A 16 -12.70 11.71 -22.66
CA PRO A 16 -11.64 10.76 -22.88
C PRO A 16 -11.28 10.01 -21.61
N VAL A 17 -11.05 8.70 -21.72
CA VAL A 17 -10.64 7.83 -20.63
C VAL A 17 -9.38 7.09 -21.00
N ASN A 18 -8.36 7.14 -20.15
CA ASN A 18 -7.12 6.39 -20.34
C ASN A 18 -7.32 4.92 -19.98
N MET A 19 -7.11 4.03 -20.96
CA MET A 19 -7.23 2.57 -20.80
C MET A 19 -5.92 1.87 -20.48
N ASN A 20 -4.82 2.60 -20.38
CA ASN A 20 -3.51 2.04 -20.08
C ASN A 20 -3.38 1.73 -18.58
N THR A 21 -2.53 0.74 -18.25
CA THR A 21 -2.13 0.47 -16.89
C THR A 21 -1.20 1.57 -16.38
N LEU A 22 -1.52 2.12 -15.20
CA LEU A 22 -0.76 3.19 -14.56
C LEU A 22 -0.12 2.69 -13.27
N PRO A 23 1.19 2.86 -13.09
CA PRO A 23 1.87 2.60 -11.82
C PRO A 23 1.66 3.76 -10.86
N LEU A 24 1.14 3.47 -9.67
CA LEU A 24 0.92 4.44 -8.60
C LEU A 24 1.71 4.02 -7.36
N GLU A 25 2.71 4.81 -7.02
CA GLU A 25 3.59 4.53 -5.89
C GLU A 25 3.03 5.12 -4.59
N VAL A 26 3.13 4.34 -3.51
CA VAL A 26 2.76 4.76 -2.17
C VAL A 26 3.90 4.42 -1.21
N VAL A 27 4.39 5.42 -0.50
CA VAL A 27 5.45 5.28 0.50
C VAL A 27 4.89 5.66 1.87
N ARG A 28 5.07 4.76 2.85
CA ARG A 28 4.72 5.01 4.25
C ARG A 28 5.93 4.71 5.10
N GLU A 29 6.60 5.75 5.55
CA GLU A 29 7.84 5.64 6.31
C GLU A 29 7.92 6.68 7.43
N LYS A 30 8.83 6.49 8.35
CA LYS A 30 9.12 7.44 9.43
C LYS A 30 7.88 7.73 10.27
N GLU A 31 7.47 8.99 10.38
CA GLU A 31 6.28 9.41 11.14
C GLU A 31 4.98 8.86 10.54
N GLN A 32 5.00 8.54 9.25
CA GLN A 32 3.86 8.02 8.50
C GLN A 32 3.87 6.50 8.37
N ALA A 33 4.79 5.82 9.03
CA ALA A 33 4.91 4.36 9.01
C ALA A 33 3.62 3.64 9.40
N LEU A 34 3.43 2.44 8.90
CA LEU A 34 2.30 1.60 9.27
C LEU A 34 2.50 1.01 10.65
N ILE A 35 1.41 0.73 11.34
CA ILE A 35 1.42 0.11 12.67
C ILE A 35 0.86 -1.30 12.54
N THR A 36 1.64 -2.29 12.97
CA THR A 36 1.28 -3.68 12.93
C THR A 36 0.40 -4.09 14.13
N LYS A 37 -0.10 -5.32 14.09
CA LYS A 37 -0.90 -5.91 15.17
C LYS A 37 -0.17 -5.92 16.52
N ASP A 38 1.14 -6.17 16.50
CA ASP A 38 2.01 -6.14 17.68
C ASP A 38 2.56 -4.74 18.01
N ARG A 39 1.95 -3.70 17.43
CA ARG A 39 2.25 -2.28 17.65
C ARG A 39 3.66 -1.86 17.27
N MET A 40 4.27 -2.58 16.35
CA MET A 40 5.52 -2.17 15.71
C MET A 40 5.25 -1.19 14.58
N ARG A 41 6.16 -0.26 14.38
CA ARG A 41 6.12 0.64 13.22
C ARG A 41 6.93 0.06 12.09
N VAL A 42 6.35 0.04 10.90
CA VAL A 42 6.94 -0.57 9.71
C VAL A 42 6.90 0.40 8.55
N ASP A 43 8.06 0.61 7.94
CA ASP A 43 8.19 1.37 6.70
C ASP A 43 7.85 0.45 5.52
N VAL A 44 6.94 0.92 4.68
CA VAL A 44 6.49 0.16 3.51
C VAL A 44 6.52 1.03 2.27
N GLU A 45 7.12 0.53 1.22
CA GLU A 45 7.08 1.09 -0.12
C GLU A 45 6.35 0.11 -1.05
N ALA A 46 5.26 0.58 -1.65
CA ALA A 46 4.39 -0.22 -2.51
C ALA A 46 4.10 0.49 -3.83
N GLU A 47 3.89 -0.29 -4.88
CA GLU A 47 3.47 0.20 -6.18
C GLU A 47 2.22 -0.55 -6.62
N PHE A 48 1.18 0.21 -6.97
CA PHE A 48 -0.11 -0.31 -7.41
C PHE A 48 -0.29 -0.09 -8.90
N TYR A 49 -0.51 -1.15 -9.63
CA TYR A 49 -0.75 -1.10 -11.08
C TYR A 49 -2.25 -1.12 -11.34
N VAL A 50 -2.78 0.01 -11.79
CA VAL A 50 -4.21 0.26 -11.92
C VAL A 50 -4.57 0.56 -13.37
N ARG A 51 -5.72 0.05 -13.82
CA ARG A 51 -6.30 0.38 -15.11
C ARG A 51 -7.81 0.52 -15.03
N VAL A 52 -8.40 1.17 -16.01
CA VAL A 52 -9.84 1.13 -16.20
C VAL A 52 -10.22 -0.26 -16.70
N ARG A 53 -11.19 -0.92 -16.05
CA ARG A 53 -11.66 -2.24 -16.48
C ARG A 53 -12.23 -2.15 -17.88
N PRO A 54 -11.81 -2.99 -18.83
CA PRO A 54 -12.24 -2.92 -20.24
C PRO A 54 -13.66 -3.51 -20.44
N ALA A 55 -14.62 -2.95 -19.72
CA ALA A 55 -16.04 -3.29 -19.83
C ALA A 55 -16.85 -2.00 -19.97
N ARG A 56 -17.91 -2.02 -20.76
CA ARG A 56 -18.74 -0.84 -21.06
C ARG A 56 -19.22 -0.13 -19.79
N ALA A 57 -19.75 -0.88 -18.81
CA ALA A 57 -20.21 -0.34 -17.54
C ALA A 57 -19.08 0.30 -16.73
N SER A 58 -17.91 -0.33 -16.68
CA SER A 58 -16.74 0.16 -15.95
C SER A 58 -16.15 1.42 -16.57
N VAL A 59 -16.07 1.48 -17.90
CA VAL A 59 -15.64 2.69 -18.62
C VAL A 59 -16.61 3.84 -18.37
N SER A 60 -17.90 3.58 -18.36
CA SER A 60 -18.93 4.59 -18.07
C SER A 60 -18.80 5.11 -16.64
N ILE A 61 -18.57 4.25 -15.66
CA ILE A 61 -18.33 4.64 -14.26
C ILE A 61 -17.05 5.47 -14.15
N ALA A 62 -15.96 5.04 -14.78
CA ALA A 62 -14.71 5.78 -14.79
C ALA A 62 -14.86 7.16 -15.43
N ALA A 63 -15.57 7.25 -16.54
CA ALA A 63 -15.84 8.52 -17.22
C ALA A 63 -16.64 9.49 -16.35
N SER A 64 -17.64 9.00 -15.61
CA SER A 64 -18.49 9.82 -14.76
C SER A 64 -17.83 10.21 -13.43
N THR A 65 -17.00 9.34 -12.83
CA THR A 65 -16.39 9.57 -11.52
C THR A 65 -15.00 10.22 -11.62
N LEU A 66 -14.20 9.83 -12.59
CA LEU A 66 -12.82 10.29 -12.76
C LEU A 66 -12.65 11.24 -13.94
N GLY A 67 -13.36 10.97 -15.04
CA GLY A 67 -13.31 11.75 -16.25
C GLY A 67 -11.89 11.87 -16.81
N ARG A 68 -11.48 13.10 -17.13
CA ARG A 68 -10.14 13.40 -17.67
C ARG A 68 -8.99 13.14 -16.72
N ARG A 69 -9.25 12.95 -15.43
CA ARG A 69 -8.21 12.63 -14.44
C ARG A 69 -7.51 11.32 -14.71
N THR A 70 -8.14 10.41 -15.47
CA THR A 70 -7.48 9.18 -15.94
C THR A 70 -6.29 9.44 -16.86
N LEU A 71 -6.25 10.61 -17.52
CA LEU A 71 -5.16 11.06 -18.38
C LEU A 71 -4.00 11.69 -17.62
N GLU A 72 -4.24 12.10 -16.38
CA GLU A 72 -3.28 12.79 -15.53
C GLU A 72 -2.92 11.89 -14.33
N GLN A 73 -1.79 11.21 -14.43
CA GLN A 73 -1.32 10.26 -13.40
C GLN A 73 -1.22 10.90 -12.01
N GLY A 74 -0.74 12.14 -11.92
CA GLY A 74 -0.62 12.85 -10.65
C GLY A 74 -1.96 13.08 -9.95
N ARG A 75 -2.98 13.50 -10.69
CA ARG A 75 -4.33 13.71 -10.14
C ARG A 75 -5.02 12.40 -9.77
N LEU A 76 -4.83 11.37 -10.57
CA LEU A 76 -5.33 10.04 -10.26
C LEU A 76 -4.67 9.49 -9.00
N HIS A 77 -3.36 9.70 -8.84
CA HIS A 77 -2.62 9.33 -7.64
C HIS A 77 -3.18 10.03 -6.39
N GLU A 78 -3.44 11.33 -6.44
CA GLU A 78 -4.04 12.08 -5.32
C GLU A 78 -5.40 11.50 -4.90
N LEU A 79 -6.23 11.13 -5.86
CA LEU A 79 -7.55 10.56 -5.59
C LEU A 79 -7.50 9.15 -4.99
N LEU A 80 -6.57 8.33 -5.45
CA LEU A 80 -6.51 6.91 -5.10
C LEU A 80 -5.55 6.62 -3.95
N SER A 81 -4.60 7.51 -3.67
CA SER A 81 -3.60 7.30 -2.61
C SER A 81 -4.22 7.01 -1.24
N GLY A 82 -5.28 7.71 -0.88
CA GLY A 82 -6.01 7.46 0.36
C GLY A 82 -6.58 6.05 0.46
N LYS A 83 -7.08 5.51 -0.66
CA LYS A 83 -7.61 4.13 -0.72
C LYS A 83 -6.50 3.10 -0.55
N PHE A 84 -5.36 3.31 -1.18
CA PHE A 84 -4.20 2.42 -1.09
C PHE A 84 -3.57 2.46 0.30
N ILE A 85 -3.41 3.64 0.89
CA ILE A 85 -2.94 3.82 2.26
C ILE A 85 -3.86 3.11 3.25
N SER A 86 -5.17 3.26 3.07
CA SER A 86 -6.18 2.57 3.89
C SER A 86 -6.05 1.05 3.79
N ALA A 87 -5.86 0.52 2.59
CA ALA A 87 -5.66 -0.91 2.37
C ALA A 87 -4.38 -1.43 3.05
N LEU A 88 -3.26 -0.74 2.84
CA LEU A 88 -1.98 -1.08 3.48
C LEU A 88 -2.08 -1.07 5.01
N ARG A 89 -2.70 -0.04 5.56
CA ARG A 89 -2.89 0.13 7.00
C ARG A 89 -3.80 -0.93 7.60
N SER A 90 -4.93 -1.20 6.96
CA SER A 90 -5.90 -2.18 7.42
C SER A 90 -5.28 -3.56 7.55
N VAL A 91 -4.60 -4.02 6.52
CA VAL A 91 -3.98 -5.35 6.52
C VAL A 91 -2.77 -5.41 7.47
N ALA A 92 -1.96 -4.35 7.54
CA ALA A 92 -0.84 -4.28 8.48
C ALA A 92 -1.31 -4.40 9.95
N SER A 93 -2.45 -3.82 10.29
CA SER A 93 -3.02 -3.90 11.64
C SER A 93 -3.49 -5.30 12.04
N GLU A 94 -3.65 -6.20 11.10
CA GLU A 94 -4.08 -7.59 11.32
C GLU A 94 -2.92 -8.59 11.37
N MET A 95 -1.71 -8.16 11.03
CA MET A 95 -0.52 -8.99 10.96
C MET A 95 0.57 -8.45 11.90
N SER A 96 1.36 -9.35 12.47
CA SER A 96 2.58 -8.96 13.19
C SER A 96 3.67 -8.57 12.18
N MET A 97 4.70 -7.87 12.65
CA MET A 97 5.85 -7.52 11.80
C MET A 97 6.53 -8.78 11.23
N GLU A 98 6.70 -9.81 12.07
CA GLU A 98 7.29 -11.09 11.66
C GLU A 98 6.44 -11.78 10.57
N GLU A 99 5.12 -11.82 10.75
CA GLU A 99 4.19 -12.36 9.75
C GLU A 99 4.26 -11.59 8.43
N MET A 100 4.39 -10.27 8.46
CA MET A 100 4.54 -9.45 7.25
C MET A 100 5.81 -9.78 6.48
N HIS A 101 6.91 -10.08 7.18
CA HIS A 101 8.16 -10.49 6.55
C HIS A 101 8.11 -11.93 6.02
N GLU A 102 7.68 -12.88 6.83
CA GLU A 102 7.66 -14.30 6.48
C GLU A 102 6.55 -14.65 5.49
N GLN A 103 5.40 -13.99 5.63
CA GLN A 103 4.21 -14.21 4.79
C GLN A 103 3.93 -13.01 3.89
N ARG A 104 4.96 -12.48 3.29
CA ARG A 104 4.88 -11.29 2.41
C ARG A 104 3.87 -11.46 1.29
N GLY A 105 3.80 -12.62 0.67
CA GLY A 105 2.81 -12.93 -0.37
C GLY A 105 1.37 -12.84 0.13
N SER A 106 1.10 -13.31 1.34
CA SER A 106 -0.21 -13.20 1.96
C SER A 106 -0.59 -11.75 2.24
N TYR A 107 0.36 -10.94 2.70
CA TYR A 107 0.16 -9.51 2.90
C TYR A 107 -0.22 -8.80 1.59
N VAL A 108 0.53 -9.06 0.53
CA VAL A 108 0.26 -8.51 -0.81
C VAL A 108 -1.13 -8.90 -1.32
N GLU A 109 -1.51 -10.16 -1.20
CA GLU A 109 -2.83 -10.66 -1.63
C GLU A 109 -3.97 -9.96 -0.89
N ARG A 110 -3.86 -9.85 0.43
CA ARG A 110 -4.89 -9.21 1.26
C ARG A 110 -5.00 -7.71 0.97
N VAL A 111 -3.88 -7.03 0.78
CA VAL A 111 -3.85 -5.62 0.35
C VAL A 111 -4.54 -5.46 -1.01
N ALA A 112 -4.25 -6.33 -1.97
CA ALA A 112 -4.86 -6.31 -3.29
C ALA A 112 -6.39 -6.45 -3.21
N GLN A 113 -6.91 -7.36 -2.40
CA GLN A 113 -8.34 -7.54 -2.21
C GLN A 113 -9.02 -6.28 -1.63
N VAL A 114 -8.46 -5.72 -0.56
CA VAL A 114 -9.02 -4.50 0.07
C VAL A 114 -8.94 -3.30 -0.88
N ALA A 115 -7.85 -3.15 -1.61
CA ALA A 115 -7.69 -2.08 -2.59
C ALA A 115 -8.68 -2.22 -3.76
N GLN A 116 -8.91 -3.44 -4.24
CA GLN A 116 -9.86 -3.70 -5.34
C GLN A 116 -11.28 -3.28 -4.97
N ASP A 117 -11.74 -3.58 -3.75
CA ASP A 117 -13.06 -3.16 -3.28
C ASP A 117 -13.24 -1.64 -3.34
N GLY A 118 -12.20 -0.89 -3.04
CA GLY A 118 -12.21 0.56 -3.15
C GLY A 118 -12.17 1.08 -4.60
N LEU A 119 -11.55 0.36 -5.51
CA LEU A 119 -11.42 0.74 -6.92
C LEU A 119 -12.67 0.45 -7.74
N ASP A 120 -13.47 -0.54 -7.36
CA ASP A 120 -14.70 -0.93 -8.07
C ASP A 120 -15.68 0.24 -8.20
N LEU A 121 -15.72 1.13 -7.21
CA LEU A 121 -16.56 2.33 -7.23
C LEU A 121 -16.23 3.32 -8.35
N ASN A 122 -15.03 3.26 -8.88
CA ASN A 122 -14.54 4.13 -9.96
C ASN A 122 -14.40 3.40 -11.30
N GLY A 123 -14.86 2.16 -11.41
CA GLY A 123 -14.70 1.34 -12.60
C GLY A 123 -13.25 0.91 -12.87
N LEU A 124 -12.40 0.97 -11.87
CA LEU A 124 -10.99 0.62 -11.94
C LEU A 124 -10.74 -0.83 -11.55
N GLU A 125 -9.68 -1.39 -12.10
CA GLU A 125 -9.20 -2.73 -11.81
C GLU A 125 -7.75 -2.65 -11.34
N LEU A 126 -7.45 -3.34 -10.25
CA LEU A 126 -6.10 -3.52 -9.78
C LEU A 126 -5.46 -4.69 -10.52
N GLU A 127 -4.50 -4.40 -11.39
CA GLU A 127 -3.81 -5.43 -12.16
C GLU A 127 -2.82 -6.20 -11.30
N SER A 128 -2.02 -5.49 -10.51
CA SER A 128 -1.10 -6.09 -9.55
C SER A 128 -0.67 -5.09 -8.47
N VAL A 129 -0.10 -5.63 -7.39
CA VAL A 129 0.55 -4.87 -6.32
C VAL A 129 1.97 -5.39 -6.16
N ALA A 130 2.95 -4.51 -6.14
CA ALA A 130 4.33 -4.83 -5.82
C ALA A 130 4.70 -4.13 -4.51
N ILE A 131 5.10 -4.90 -3.51
CA ILE A 131 5.73 -4.36 -2.30
C ILE A 131 7.24 -4.37 -2.54
N LYS A 132 7.81 -3.19 -2.66
CA LYS A 132 9.24 -3.02 -2.92
C LYS A 132 10.06 -3.26 -1.67
N ASP A 133 9.61 -2.72 -0.55
CA ASP A 133 10.32 -2.79 0.71
C ASP A 133 9.38 -2.87 1.91
N ILE A 134 9.82 -3.60 2.95
CA ILE A 134 9.20 -3.69 4.26
C ILE A 134 10.32 -3.69 5.29
N ASP A 135 10.49 -2.58 5.99
CA ASP A 135 11.52 -2.44 7.01
C ASP A 135 10.95 -1.93 8.34
N GLN A 136 11.68 -2.24 9.40
CA GLN A 136 11.34 -1.71 10.70
C GLN A 136 11.68 -0.23 10.78
N THR A 137 10.73 0.58 11.23
CA THR A 137 10.92 2.02 11.44
C THR A 137 11.94 2.25 12.57
N GLY A 138 12.79 3.28 12.42
CA GLY A 138 13.75 3.67 13.44
C GLY A 138 13.11 4.08 14.77
N GLN A 139 13.81 3.88 15.87
CA GLN A 139 13.32 4.18 17.23
C GLN A 139 12.92 5.65 17.40
N GLU A 140 13.62 6.55 16.73
CA GLU A 140 13.40 7.99 16.81
C GLU A 140 12.01 8.45 16.35
N TYR A 141 11.32 7.64 15.57
CA TYR A 141 9.97 7.91 15.06
C TYR A 141 8.84 7.38 15.94
N PHE A 142 9.17 6.63 17.00
CA PHE A 142 8.20 6.20 18.00
C PHE A 142 7.96 7.35 19.00
N ASN A 143 6.70 7.70 19.22
CA ASN A 143 6.32 8.73 20.18
C ASN A 143 6.13 8.10 21.59
N PRO A 144 7.06 8.31 22.54
CA PRO A 144 6.95 7.72 23.87
C PRO A 144 5.77 8.24 24.69
N SER A 145 5.18 9.37 24.31
CA SER A 145 3.98 9.91 24.96
C SER A 145 2.69 9.24 24.50
N ASN A 146 2.72 8.49 23.40
CA ASN A 146 1.60 7.71 22.93
C ASN A 146 1.69 6.28 23.48
N ARG A 147 0.65 5.82 24.15
CA ARG A 147 0.61 4.49 24.78
C ARG A 147 0.97 3.36 23.80
N TYR A 148 0.44 3.43 22.58
CA TYR A 148 0.68 2.39 21.55
C TYR A 148 2.12 2.41 21.04
N ASP A 149 2.67 3.59 20.79
CA ASP A 149 4.07 3.75 20.38
C ASP A 149 5.02 3.39 21.52
N ALA A 150 4.68 3.70 22.77
CA ALA A 150 5.47 3.32 23.94
C ALA A 150 5.56 1.80 24.10
N ASP A 151 4.44 1.08 23.94
CA ASP A 151 4.42 -0.38 23.95
C ASP A 151 5.27 -0.98 22.80
N GLY A 152 5.17 -0.42 21.61
CA GLY A 152 5.96 -0.83 20.45
C GLY A 152 7.46 -0.57 20.66
N LEU A 153 7.82 0.59 21.20
CA LEU A 153 9.20 0.95 21.51
C LEU A 153 9.82 0.02 22.57
N THR A 154 9.07 -0.34 23.60
CA THR A 154 9.51 -1.29 24.60
C THR A 154 9.82 -2.66 23.99
N ARG A 155 8.93 -3.19 23.14
CA ARG A 155 9.15 -4.45 22.43
C ARG A 155 10.37 -4.39 21.51
N LEU A 156 10.53 -3.30 20.78
CA LEU A 156 11.67 -3.09 19.91
C LEU A 156 12.99 -3.12 20.68
N ILE A 157 13.07 -2.44 21.82
CA ILE A 157 14.26 -2.43 22.68
C ILE A 157 14.54 -3.82 23.23
N GLU A 158 13.52 -4.54 23.69
CA GLU A 158 13.65 -5.92 24.18
C GLU A 158 14.21 -6.85 23.09
N ASP A 159 13.71 -6.76 21.86
CA ASP A 159 14.18 -7.55 20.72
C ASP A 159 15.63 -7.24 20.36
N ILE A 160 16.02 -5.97 20.36
CA ILE A 160 17.40 -5.54 20.10
C ILE A 160 18.35 -6.09 21.17
N GLU A 161 17.97 -6.02 22.44
CA GLU A 161 18.77 -6.52 23.55
C GLU A 161 18.91 -8.05 23.53
N ALA A 162 17.83 -8.76 23.22
CA ALA A 162 17.85 -10.22 23.06
C ALA A 162 18.79 -10.65 21.92
N ASN A 163 18.72 -9.99 20.79
CA ASN A 163 19.58 -10.26 19.64
C ASN A 163 21.06 -9.94 19.94
N ARG A 164 21.32 -8.87 20.66
CA ARG A 164 22.68 -8.50 21.11
C ARG A 164 23.28 -9.54 22.05
N LYS A 165 22.46 -10.08 22.96
CA LYS A 165 22.89 -11.15 23.87
C LYS A 165 23.26 -12.43 23.11
N VAL A 166 22.39 -12.85 22.19
CA VAL A 166 22.65 -14.02 21.33
C VAL A 166 23.95 -13.87 20.54
N ARG A 167 24.22 -12.70 19.97
CA ARG A 167 25.46 -12.43 19.24
C ARG A 167 26.70 -12.55 20.15
N LYS A 168 26.63 -12.02 21.37
CA LYS A 168 27.74 -12.15 22.33
C LYS A 168 28.02 -13.60 22.71
N ASP A 169 26.97 -14.38 22.93
CA ASP A 169 27.10 -15.81 23.26
C ASP A 169 27.75 -16.58 22.10
N ILE A 170 27.36 -16.31 20.86
CA ILE A 170 27.96 -16.90 19.65
C ILE A 170 29.43 -16.50 19.50
N GLU A 171 29.77 -15.22 19.70
CA GLU A 171 31.15 -14.75 19.65
C GLU A 171 32.02 -15.41 20.72
N GLN A 172 31.53 -15.57 21.94
CA GLN A 172 32.23 -16.27 23.02
C GLN A 172 32.45 -17.73 22.69
N ASP A 173 31.43 -18.44 22.19
CA ASP A 173 31.55 -19.84 21.78
C ASP A 173 32.57 -20.02 20.63
N SER A 174 32.66 -19.06 19.72
CA SER A 174 33.63 -19.11 18.64
C SER A 174 35.07 -18.82 19.08
N MET A 175 35.27 -18.09 20.18
CA MET A 175 36.58 -17.83 20.75
C MET A 175 37.14 -18.99 21.60
N ILE A 176 36.27 -19.87 22.11
CA ILE A 176 36.66 -21.02 22.94
C ILE A 176 37.13 -22.20 22.07
N ARG A 177 36.84 -22.18 20.79
CA ARG A 177 37.27 -23.16 19.79
C ARG A 177 38.54 -22.67 19.09
#